data_2e71a0ed42dafaa1765c55d03818d528
#
_entry.id   2e71a0ed42dafaa1765c55d03818d528
#
_cell.length_a   1.000
_cell.length_b   1.000
_cell.length_c   1.000
_cell.angle_alpha   90.00
_cell.angle_beta   90.00
_cell.angle_gamma   90.00
#
_symmetry.space_group_name_H-M   'P 1'
#
loop_
_entity.id
_entity.type
_entity.pdbx_description
1 polymer ?
#
loop_
_entity_poly.entity_id
_entity_poly.type
_entity_poly.pdbx_seq_one_letter_code
_entity_poly.pdbx_strand_id
1 'polypeptide(L)'
;MSGRPAYIHHVNFPTTNPDRTIEWYSKVFGMKYIKPKSNTKVVLMTRGNFDLHFTPVEEMDRMAPYHFAVEVEDWAGFLTHLDELGVRHTRPIKRPENNSMFCYIHDPDHTMIELVYHHRRQFPPPMEHDPADKPAEAGAAR
;
A
#
# COMPACT_ATOMS: atom_id res chain seq x y z
N MET A 1 -0.21 -9.51 -31.90
CA MET A 1 0.64 -9.62 -30.70
C MET A 1 0.92 -8.23 -30.14
N SER A 2 0.64 -8.03 -28.91
CA SER A 2 0.90 -6.75 -28.29
C SER A 2 2.21 -6.81 -27.46
N GLY A 3 3.17 -5.97 -27.73
CA GLY A 3 4.28 -5.76 -26.82
C GLY A 3 3.92 -4.82 -25.68
N ARG A 4 2.67 -4.78 -25.25
CA ARG A 4 2.20 -3.83 -24.24
C ARG A 4 2.39 -4.39 -22.83
N PRO A 5 2.87 -3.56 -21.89
CA PRO A 5 2.82 -3.94 -20.47
C PRO A 5 1.38 -4.19 -20.03
N ALA A 6 1.17 -5.13 -19.14
CA ALA A 6 -0.14 -5.43 -18.60
C ALA A 6 -0.55 -4.44 -17.50
N TYR A 7 0.29 -4.27 -16.49
CA TYR A 7 0.03 -3.42 -15.32
C TYR A 7 1.33 -3.20 -14.55
N ILE A 8 1.29 -2.29 -13.59
CA ILE A 8 2.38 -2.14 -12.63
C ILE A 8 2.22 -3.23 -11.57
N HIS A 9 3.18 -4.14 -11.49
CA HIS A 9 3.15 -5.26 -10.55
C HIS A 9 3.37 -4.81 -9.12
N HIS A 10 4.37 -3.99 -8.90
CA HIS A 10 4.72 -3.46 -7.58
C HIS A 10 5.45 -2.13 -7.69
N VAL A 11 5.52 -1.44 -6.58
CA VAL A 11 6.43 -0.32 -6.36
C VAL A 11 7.32 -0.65 -5.18
N ASN A 12 8.54 -0.15 -5.18
CA ASN A 12 9.53 -0.39 -4.13
C ASN A 12 9.92 0.91 -3.45
N PHE A 13 9.87 0.91 -2.12
CA PHE A 13 10.27 2.04 -1.30
C PHE A 13 11.33 1.60 -0.29
N PRO A 14 12.13 2.54 0.22
CA PRO A 14 13.06 2.22 1.29
C PRO A 14 12.36 2.03 2.63
N THR A 15 12.97 1.25 3.52
CA THR A 15 12.56 1.12 4.92
C THR A 15 13.79 1.15 5.81
N THR A 16 13.70 1.87 6.92
CA THR A 16 14.76 1.85 7.93
C THR A 16 14.53 0.80 9.00
N ASN A 17 13.35 0.18 9.01
CA ASN A 17 13.00 -0.85 9.99
C ASN A 17 12.00 -1.83 9.37
N PRO A 18 12.47 -2.94 8.78
CA PRO A 18 11.61 -3.91 8.12
C PRO A 18 10.45 -4.43 8.98
N ASP A 19 10.70 -4.77 10.24
CA ASP A 19 9.65 -5.30 11.12
C ASP A 19 8.55 -4.27 11.37
N ARG A 20 8.91 -3.04 11.59
CA ARG A 20 7.97 -1.93 11.76
C ARG A 20 7.16 -1.70 10.49
N THR A 21 7.78 -1.77 9.33
CA THR A 21 7.11 -1.64 8.04
C THR A 21 6.09 -2.76 7.83
N ILE A 22 6.46 -4.00 8.09
CA ILE A 22 5.55 -5.15 8.00
C ILE A 22 4.33 -4.93 8.90
N GLU A 23 4.57 -4.57 10.15
CA GLU A 23 3.49 -4.35 11.11
C GLU A 23 2.55 -3.23 10.68
N TRP A 24 3.11 -2.09 10.26
CA TRP A 24 2.32 -0.93 9.87
C TRP A 24 1.44 -1.20 8.65
N TYR A 25 2.02 -1.75 7.58
CA TYR A 25 1.25 -2.04 6.36
C TYR A 25 0.23 -3.17 6.57
N SER A 26 0.52 -4.09 7.47
CA SER A 26 -0.47 -5.11 7.87
C SER A 26 -1.66 -4.50 8.59
N LYS A 27 -1.43 -3.59 9.52
CA LYS A 27 -2.50 -2.95 10.31
C LYS A 27 -3.29 -1.93 9.51
N VAL A 28 -2.61 -1.08 8.74
CA VAL A 28 -3.25 0.04 8.04
C VAL A 28 -3.98 -0.43 6.79
N PHE A 29 -3.33 -1.23 5.96
CA PHE A 29 -3.89 -1.66 4.67
C PHE A 29 -4.34 -3.12 4.63
N GLY A 30 -4.18 -3.86 5.71
CA GLY A 30 -4.52 -5.29 5.71
C GLY A 30 -3.62 -6.11 4.79
N MET A 31 -2.41 -5.64 4.54
CA MET A 31 -1.46 -6.37 3.70
C MET A 31 -0.84 -7.54 4.44
N LYS A 32 -0.40 -8.53 3.68
CA LYS A 32 0.27 -9.71 4.22
C LYS A 32 1.72 -9.72 3.78
N TYR A 33 2.59 -10.09 4.72
CA TYR A 33 3.99 -10.30 4.45
C TYR A 33 4.19 -11.62 3.70
N ILE A 34 4.99 -11.58 2.63
CA ILE A 34 5.42 -12.75 1.87
C ILE A 34 6.91 -12.93 2.13
N LYS A 35 7.28 -14.07 2.72
CA LYS A 35 8.68 -14.38 2.95
C LYS A 35 9.38 -14.64 1.61
N PRO A 36 10.47 -13.91 1.28
CA PRO A 36 11.22 -14.18 0.05
C PRO A 36 11.80 -15.60 0.02
N LYS A 37 11.78 -16.22 -1.14
CA LYS A 37 12.40 -17.54 -1.34
C LYS A 37 13.92 -17.49 -1.36
N SER A 38 14.46 -16.37 -1.83
CA SER A 38 15.89 -16.13 -1.89
C SER A 38 16.37 -15.49 -0.59
N ASN A 39 17.70 -15.50 -0.38
CA ASN A 39 18.30 -14.85 0.79
C ASN A 39 18.39 -13.33 0.62
N THR A 40 17.29 -12.72 0.23
CA THR A 40 17.16 -11.27 0.11
C THR A 40 16.56 -10.68 1.38
N LYS A 41 16.94 -9.45 1.69
CA LYS A 41 16.39 -8.70 2.81
C LYS A 41 15.19 -7.84 2.43
N VAL A 42 14.76 -7.90 1.17
CA VAL A 42 13.62 -7.12 0.69
C VAL A 42 12.35 -7.59 1.38
N VAL A 43 11.54 -6.63 1.83
CA VAL A 43 10.22 -6.90 2.40
C VAL A 43 9.20 -6.94 1.27
N LEU A 44 8.47 -8.05 1.17
CA LEU A 44 7.40 -8.24 0.18
C LEU A 44 6.07 -8.20 0.90
N MET A 45 5.20 -7.27 0.52
CA MET A 45 3.85 -7.14 1.07
C MET A 45 2.82 -7.24 -0.06
N THR A 46 1.73 -7.95 0.20
CA THR A 46 0.64 -8.05 -0.78
C THR A 46 -0.71 -7.73 -0.16
N ARG A 47 -1.58 -7.08 -0.95
CA ARG A 47 -3.01 -6.95 -0.63
C ARG A 47 -3.86 -7.92 -1.44
N GLY A 48 -3.25 -8.65 -2.38
CA GLY A 48 -3.91 -9.55 -3.31
C GLY A 48 -4.08 -8.92 -4.70
N ASN A 49 -4.43 -7.66 -4.76
CA ASN A 49 -4.61 -6.92 -6.01
C ASN A 49 -3.50 -5.89 -6.27
N PHE A 50 -2.60 -5.68 -5.31
CA PHE A 50 -1.37 -4.91 -5.51
C PHE A 50 -0.31 -5.34 -4.51
N ASP A 51 0.95 -5.14 -4.86
CA ASP A 51 2.10 -5.46 -4.05
C ASP A 51 2.93 -4.20 -3.78
N LEU A 52 3.52 -4.16 -2.59
CA LEU A 52 4.53 -3.19 -2.20
C LEU A 52 5.78 -3.92 -1.76
N HIS A 53 6.92 -3.48 -2.26
CA HIS A 53 8.23 -3.97 -1.82
C HIS A 53 8.95 -2.87 -1.06
N PHE A 54 9.78 -3.27 -0.11
CA PHE A 54 10.58 -2.32 0.66
C PHE A 54 12.01 -2.84 0.76
N THR A 55 12.95 -1.97 0.44
CA THR A 55 14.38 -2.28 0.52
C THR A 55 14.95 -1.68 1.79
N PRO A 56 15.58 -2.47 2.67
CA PRO A 56 16.21 -1.93 3.87
C PRO A 56 17.33 -0.96 3.53
N VAL A 57 17.31 0.18 4.20
CA VAL A 57 18.34 1.23 4.12
C VAL A 57 18.69 1.71 5.52
N GLU A 58 19.87 2.30 5.69
CA GLU A 58 20.27 2.83 6.99
C GLU A 58 19.61 4.17 7.28
N GLU A 59 19.49 5.02 6.26
CA GLU A 59 18.93 6.36 6.37
C GLU A 59 17.92 6.61 5.25
N MET A 60 16.93 7.44 5.54
CA MET A 60 15.92 7.85 4.56
C MET A 60 16.30 9.17 3.94
N ASP A 61 16.31 9.21 2.62
CA ASP A 61 16.32 10.45 1.88
C ASP A 61 14.92 11.07 1.85
N ARG A 62 14.88 12.38 1.65
CA ARG A 62 13.61 13.07 1.47
C ARG A 62 12.97 12.67 0.16
N MET A 63 11.76 12.09 0.23
CA MET A 63 11.08 11.55 -0.93
C MET A 63 9.98 12.45 -1.50
N ALA A 64 9.57 13.49 -0.77
CA ALA A 64 8.55 14.39 -1.29
C ALA A 64 9.01 15.08 -2.59
N PRO A 65 8.15 15.21 -3.62
CA PRO A 65 6.72 14.92 -3.62
C PRO A 65 6.35 13.51 -4.09
N TYR A 66 7.31 12.59 -4.18
CA TYR A 66 7.04 11.23 -4.67
C TYR A 66 6.11 10.50 -3.71
N HIS A 67 5.09 9.86 -4.25
CA HIS A 67 4.12 9.10 -3.48
C HIS A 67 3.45 8.05 -4.37
N PHE A 68 2.75 7.13 -3.74
CA PHE A 68 1.80 6.27 -4.43
C PHE A 68 0.40 6.54 -3.90
N ALA A 69 -0.61 6.18 -4.67
CA ALA A 69 -2.00 6.38 -4.30
C ALA A 69 -2.71 5.03 -4.15
N VAL A 70 -3.58 4.95 -3.16
CA VAL A 70 -4.42 3.79 -2.90
C VAL A 70 -5.88 4.20 -3.04
N GLU A 71 -6.62 3.48 -3.87
CA GLU A 71 -8.06 3.65 -3.96
C GLU A 71 -8.72 3.04 -2.73
N VAL A 72 -9.52 3.83 -2.03
CA VAL A 72 -10.23 3.42 -0.83
C VAL A 72 -11.67 3.08 -1.19
N GLU A 73 -12.13 1.93 -0.79
CA GLU A 73 -13.49 1.46 -1.12
C GLU A 73 -14.56 2.07 -0.21
N ASP A 74 -14.29 2.15 1.08
CA ASP A 74 -15.17 2.76 2.09
C ASP A 74 -14.43 3.92 2.73
N TRP A 75 -14.68 5.13 2.23
CA TRP A 75 -13.96 6.31 2.66
C TRP A 75 -14.14 6.61 4.14
N ALA A 76 -15.38 6.72 4.60
CA ALA A 76 -15.67 7.03 5.99
C ALA A 76 -15.15 5.95 6.95
N GLY A 77 -15.37 4.68 6.59
CA GLY A 77 -14.87 3.55 7.38
C GLY A 77 -13.36 3.52 7.46
N PHE A 78 -12.67 3.83 6.37
CA PHE A 78 -11.21 3.84 6.38
C PHE A 78 -10.63 4.98 7.23
N LEU A 79 -11.21 6.17 7.17
CA LEU A 79 -10.78 7.28 8.04
C LEU A 79 -11.00 6.94 9.52
N THR A 80 -12.11 6.30 9.86
CA THR A 80 -12.34 5.81 11.22
C THR A 80 -11.28 4.79 11.63
N HIS A 81 -10.93 3.87 10.75
CA HIS A 81 -9.87 2.90 10.99
C HIS A 81 -8.51 3.57 11.25
N LEU A 82 -8.17 4.60 10.47
CA LEU A 82 -6.94 5.37 10.71
C LEU A 82 -6.96 6.05 12.08
N ASP A 83 -8.09 6.64 12.46
CA ASP A 83 -8.23 7.30 13.75
C ASP A 83 -8.06 6.29 14.91
N GLU A 84 -8.66 5.10 14.78
CA GLU A 84 -8.53 4.03 15.78
C GLU A 84 -7.07 3.55 15.94
N LEU A 85 -6.31 3.55 14.84
CA LEU A 85 -4.89 3.19 14.86
C LEU A 85 -3.98 4.36 15.26
N GLY A 86 -4.51 5.56 15.42
CA GLY A 86 -3.72 6.75 15.70
C GLY A 86 -2.91 7.23 14.50
N VAL A 87 -3.31 6.88 13.29
CA VAL A 87 -2.64 7.33 12.06
C VAL A 87 -3.23 8.67 11.64
N ARG A 88 -2.38 9.68 11.60
CA ARG A 88 -2.79 11.03 11.20
C ARG A 88 -2.94 11.12 9.70
N HIS A 89 -3.93 11.87 9.25
CA HIS A 89 -4.13 12.18 7.84
C HIS A 89 -4.36 13.67 7.65
N THR A 90 -4.09 14.16 6.44
CA THR A 90 -4.43 15.54 6.08
C THR A 90 -5.95 15.70 5.97
N ARG A 91 -6.39 16.94 5.96
CA ARG A 91 -7.82 17.23 5.76
C ARG A 91 -8.27 16.71 4.39
N PRO A 92 -9.34 15.90 4.32
CA PRO A 92 -9.86 15.45 3.05
C PRO A 92 -10.29 16.62 2.16
N ILE A 93 -9.98 16.50 0.88
CA ILE A 93 -10.32 17.47 -0.14
C ILE A 93 -11.19 16.78 -1.18
N LYS A 94 -12.26 17.47 -1.58
CA LYS A 94 -13.14 17.02 -2.65
C LYS A 94 -12.77 17.74 -3.94
N ARG A 95 -12.53 16.97 -5.01
CA ARG A 95 -12.27 17.55 -6.33
C ARG A 95 -13.59 17.91 -7.00
N PRO A 96 -13.76 19.15 -7.47
CA PRO A 96 -15.03 19.56 -8.10
C PRO A 96 -15.28 18.87 -9.45
N GLU A 97 -14.24 18.44 -10.15
CA GLU A 97 -14.35 17.88 -11.50
C GLU A 97 -15.13 16.57 -11.53
N ASN A 98 -14.98 15.75 -10.49
CA ASN A 98 -15.53 14.39 -10.47
C ASN A 98 -16.05 13.96 -9.10
N ASN A 99 -16.09 14.87 -8.13
CA ASN A 99 -16.46 14.60 -6.74
C ASN A 99 -15.58 13.53 -6.04
N SER A 100 -14.40 13.26 -6.57
CA SER A 100 -13.47 12.36 -5.88
C SER A 100 -12.94 13.02 -4.61
N MET A 101 -12.59 12.19 -3.65
CA MET A 101 -11.99 12.62 -2.38
C MET A 101 -10.54 12.19 -2.33
N PHE A 102 -9.70 12.98 -1.67
CA PHE A 102 -8.34 12.56 -1.39
C PHE A 102 -7.80 13.17 -0.11
N CYS A 103 -6.87 12.50 0.50
CA CYS A 103 -6.03 13.01 1.58
C CYS A 103 -4.71 12.25 1.59
N TYR A 104 -3.79 12.66 2.44
CA TYR A 104 -2.47 12.05 2.55
C TYR A 104 -2.22 11.50 3.95
N ILE A 105 -1.54 10.37 3.99
CA ILE A 105 -0.94 9.82 5.19
C ILE A 105 0.55 9.56 4.94
N HIS A 106 1.29 9.28 5.99
CA HIS A 106 2.70 8.92 5.90
C HIS A 106 2.94 7.65 6.70
N ASP A 107 3.75 6.76 6.15
CA ASP A 107 4.20 5.60 6.90
C ASP A 107 5.26 5.98 7.95
N PRO A 108 5.72 5.05 8.79
CA PRO A 108 6.72 5.38 9.81
C PRO A 108 8.05 5.91 9.28
N ASP A 109 8.39 5.67 8.04
CA ASP A 109 9.58 6.19 7.36
C ASP A 109 9.28 7.47 6.56
N HIS A 110 8.11 8.08 6.77
CA HIS A 110 7.67 9.30 6.07
C HIS A 110 7.43 9.13 4.57
N THR A 111 7.25 7.91 4.10
CA THR A 111 6.78 7.66 2.74
C THR A 111 5.36 8.22 2.60
N MET A 112 5.18 9.12 1.63
CA MET A 112 3.89 9.76 1.39
C MET A 112 2.95 8.80 0.67
N ILE A 113 1.72 8.73 1.14
CA ILE A 113 0.67 7.89 0.56
C ILE A 113 -0.57 8.75 0.34
N GLU A 114 -1.04 8.81 -0.89
CA GLU A 114 -2.32 9.45 -1.19
C GLU A 114 -3.43 8.42 -1.05
N LEU A 115 -4.47 8.76 -0.30
CA LEU A 115 -5.70 7.99 -0.26
C LEU A 115 -6.69 8.67 -1.19
N VAL A 116 -7.28 7.92 -2.10
CA VAL A 116 -8.23 8.46 -3.07
C VAL A 116 -9.53 7.65 -3.05
N TYR A 117 -10.63 8.34 -3.30
CA TYR A 117 -11.94 7.72 -3.42
C TYR A 117 -12.66 8.30 -4.62
N HIS A 118 -13.12 7.44 -5.51
CA HIS A 118 -13.91 7.82 -6.67
C HIS A 118 -15.32 7.28 -6.54
N HIS A 119 -16.30 8.14 -6.69
CA HIS A 119 -17.71 7.75 -6.58
C HIS A 119 -18.09 6.71 -7.65
N ARG A 120 -17.57 6.87 -8.87
CA ARG A 120 -17.73 5.91 -9.96
C ARG A 120 -16.35 5.44 -10.39
N ARG A 121 -15.94 4.32 -9.85
CA ARG A 121 -14.63 3.75 -10.12
C ARG A 121 -14.74 2.37 -10.74
N GLN A 122 -13.74 2.04 -11.52
CA GLN A 122 -13.51 0.69 -11.97
C GLN A 122 -12.26 0.18 -11.25
N PHE A 123 -12.40 -0.92 -10.53
CA PHE A 123 -11.26 -1.59 -9.94
C PHE A 123 -10.58 -2.43 -11.01
N PRO A 124 -9.26 -2.45 -11.06
CA PRO A 124 -8.56 -3.46 -11.85
C PRO A 124 -8.90 -4.84 -11.30
N PRO A 125 -8.85 -5.88 -12.13
CA PRO A 125 -9.00 -7.24 -11.62
C PRO A 125 -7.88 -7.55 -10.63
N PRO A 126 -8.12 -8.46 -9.68
CA PRO A 126 -7.06 -8.90 -8.77
C PRO A 126 -5.86 -9.41 -9.55
N MET A 127 -4.67 -9.10 -9.04
CA MET A 127 -3.43 -9.61 -9.62
C MET A 127 -3.30 -11.10 -9.33
N GLU A 128 -2.88 -11.85 -10.33
CA GLU A 128 -2.54 -13.26 -10.14
C GLU A 128 -1.10 -13.34 -9.63
N HIS A 129 -0.94 -13.89 -8.46
CA HIS A 129 0.37 -14.15 -7.88
C HIS A 129 0.80 -15.59 -8.13
N ASP A 130 2.10 -15.82 -8.25
CA ASP A 130 2.64 -17.17 -8.21
C ASP A 130 2.16 -17.84 -6.90
N PRO A 131 1.68 -19.10 -6.94
CA PRO A 131 1.25 -19.80 -5.74
C PRO A 131 2.27 -19.78 -4.59
N ALA A 132 3.54 -19.70 -4.93
CA ALA A 132 4.61 -19.63 -3.95
C ALA A 132 4.71 -18.27 -3.26
N ASP A 133 4.14 -17.21 -3.84
CA ASP A 133 4.16 -15.87 -3.29
C ASP A 133 2.92 -15.58 -2.43
N LYS A 134 1.98 -16.52 -2.38
CA LYS A 134 0.78 -16.34 -1.58
C LYS A 134 1.07 -16.51 -0.09
N PRO A 135 0.47 -15.67 0.76
CA PRO A 135 0.55 -15.88 2.20
C PRO A 135 0.00 -17.26 2.59
N ALA A 136 0.53 -17.84 3.63
CA ALA A 136 0.00 -19.09 4.15
C ALA A 136 -1.46 -18.89 4.61
N GLU A 137 -2.33 -19.85 4.30
CA GLU A 137 -3.75 -19.76 4.68
C GLU A 137 -3.95 -19.65 6.19
N ALA A 138 -3.15 -20.36 6.97
CA ALA A 138 -3.22 -20.29 8.43
C ALA A 138 -2.92 -18.89 8.98
N GLY A 139 -2.18 -18.07 8.23
CA GLY A 139 -1.94 -16.68 8.55
C GLY A 139 -3.01 -15.73 8.04
N ALA A 140 -4.07 -16.24 7.49
CA ALA A 140 -5.11 -15.42 6.87
C ALA A 140 -5.97 -14.67 7.87
N ALA A 141 -5.94 -14.99 9.14
CA ALA A 141 -6.59 -14.20 10.19
C ALA A 141 -6.08 -12.76 10.15
N ARG A 142 -6.98 -11.82 10.16
CA ARG A 142 -6.71 -10.39 9.93
C ARG A 142 -7.04 -9.59 11.11
#